data_023e526f01322f1449b7892dc5e64fc9
#
_entry.id   023e526f01322f1449b7892dc5e64fc9
#
_cell.length_a   1.000
_cell.length_b   1.000
_cell.length_c   1.000
_cell.angle_alpha   90.00
_cell.angle_beta   90.00
_cell.angle_gamma   90.00
#
_symmetry.space_group_name_H-M   'P 1'
#
loop_
_entity.id
_entity.type
_entity.pdbx_description
1 polymer ?
#
loop_
_entity_poly.entity_id
_entity_poly.type
_entity_poly.pdbx_seq_one_letter_code
_entity_poly.pdbx_strand_id
1 'polypeptide(L)'
;KMKDLILKTHLSVLRLEKLLQTCTNITFEPNHISCLLKDDLLYLDDNKEKLLNSSLILENNTSLYSPNSNFKLQLQNRKELYNDEQNIIYALVNKEIKKIFIHSENNITTSFKGKFIPIQARIKLFLKEDKIHYELYPYFDNQLEQYSIFMDNVSLFEIQKQKLKVCSKEQEQEYCLTKRLFI
;
A
#
# COMPACT_ATOMS: atom_id res chain seq x y z
N LYS A 1 12.79 -7.42 29.97
CA LYS A 1 13.63 -6.62 29.06
C LYS A 1 13.83 -7.32 27.73
N MET A 2 14.48 -8.50 27.70
CA MET A 2 14.63 -9.24 26.45
C MET A 2 13.28 -9.70 25.88
N LYS A 3 12.33 -10.09 26.73
CA LYS A 3 10.98 -10.46 26.29
C LYS A 3 10.27 -9.33 25.58
N ASP A 4 10.40 -8.10 26.06
CA ASP A 4 9.79 -6.93 25.44
C ASP A 4 10.43 -6.64 24.09
N LEU A 5 11.72 -6.79 23.96
CA LEU A 5 12.44 -6.60 22.70
C LEU A 5 12.03 -7.63 21.66
N ILE A 6 11.91 -8.90 22.06
CA ILE A 6 11.43 -9.98 21.18
C ILE A 6 10.00 -9.70 20.70
N LEU A 7 9.10 -9.37 21.63
CA LEU A 7 7.70 -9.10 21.31
C LEU A 7 7.56 -7.90 20.36
N LYS A 8 8.27 -6.82 20.65
CA LYS A 8 8.29 -5.62 19.83
C LYS A 8 8.73 -5.94 18.39
N THR A 9 9.79 -6.72 18.24
CA THR A 9 10.32 -7.09 16.93
C THR A 9 9.30 -7.92 16.14
N HIS A 10 8.72 -8.93 16.77
CA HIS A 10 7.69 -9.76 16.12
C HIS A 10 6.45 -8.96 15.73
N LEU A 11 5.96 -8.10 16.59
CA LEU A 11 4.78 -7.26 16.28
C LEU A 11 5.07 -6.29 15.14
N SER A 12 6.26 -5.71 15.12
CA SER A 12 6.65 -4.78 14.05
C SER A 12 6.75 -5.48 12.71
N VAL A 13 7.33 -6.68 12.66
CA VAL A 13 7.40 -7.47 11.43
C VAL A 13 6.00 -7.89 10.96
N LEU A 14 5.12 -8.25 11.88
CA LEU A 14 3.74 -8.59 11.54
C LEU A 14 3.00 -7.39 10.94
N ARG A 15 3.18 -6.20 11.54
CA ARG A 15 2.61 -4.95 11.00
C ARG A 15 3.17 -4.64 9.60
N LEU A 16 4.45 -4.87 9.40
CA LEU A 16 5.08 -4.69 8.09
C LEU A 16 4.47 -5.62 7.04
N GLU A 17 4.29 -6.88 7.35
CA GLU A 17 3.64 -7.83 6.43
C GLU A 17 2.22 -7.41 6.08
N LYS A 18 1.43 -6.98 7.08
CA LYS A 18 0.06 -6.51 6.85
C LYS A 18 0.04 -5.28 5.95
N LEU A 19 0.96 -4.36 6.15
CA LEU A 19 1.09 -3.18 5.29
C LEU A 19 1.42 -3.58 3.86
N LEU A 20 2.39 -4.46 3.66
CA LEU A 20 2.80 -4.90 2.33
C LEU A 20 1.71 -5.69 1.60
N GLN A 21 0.81 -6.34 2.32
CA GLN A 21 -0.35 -7.01 1.74
C GLN A 21 -1.36 -6.04 1.11
N THR A 22 -1.36 -4.78 1.53
CA THR A 22 -2.20 -3.75 0.92
C THR A 22 -1.51 -3.05 -0.25
N CYS A 23 -0.30 -3.45 -0.56
CA CYS A 23 0.52 -2.86 -1.62
C CYS A 23 0.53 -3.71 -2.88
N THR A 24 0.88 -3.06 -3.97
CA THR A 24 1.24 -3.70 -5.23
C THR A 24 2.53 -3.08 -5.76
N ASN A 25 3.15 -3.72 -6.74
CA ASN A 25 4.39 -3.24 -7.35
C ASN A 25 5.49 -2.98 -6.31
N ILE A 26 5.73 -3.97 -5.45
CA ILE A 26 6.67 -3.85 -4.35
C ILE A 26 8.10 -3.95 -4.87
N THR A 27 8.93 -2.98 -4.50
CA THR A 27 10.36 -2.97 -4.82
C THR A 27 11.15 -3.14 -3.53
N PHE A 28 12.05 -4.13 -3.53
CA PHE A 28 12.94 -4.40 -2.42
C PHE A 28 14.36 -3.97 -2.77
N GLU A 29 14.94 -3.12 -1.94
CA GLU A 29 16.35 -2.77 -1.95
C GLU A 29 16.95 -3.17 -0.60
N PRO A 30 18.30 -3.22 -0.44
CA PRO A 30 18.91 -3.78 0.77
C PRO A 30 18.39 -3.24 2.11
N ASN A 31 18.03 -1.97 2.17
CA ASN A 31 17.50 -1.34 3.41
C ASN A 31 16.28 -0.45 3.14
N HIS A 32 15.59 -0.70 2.04
CA HIS A 32 14.52 0.16 1.58
C HIS A 32 13.43 -0.69 0.90
N ILE A 33 12.19 -0.42 1.25
CA ILE A 33 11.02 -0.99 0.58
C ILE A 33 10.19 0.16 0.04
N SER A 34 9.76 0.06 -1.21
CA SER A 34 8.77 0.96 -1.76
C SER A 34 7.66 0.18 -2.44
N CYS A 35 6.45 0.68 -2.40
CA CYS A 35 5.32 0.07 -3.07
C CYS A 35 4.22 1.09 -3.37
N LEU A 36 3.26 0.65 -4.17
CA LEU A 36 2.05 1.41 -4.44
C LEU A 36 0.92 0.87 -3.55
N LEU A 37 0.35 1.75 -2.74
CA LEU A 37 -0.75 1.39 -1.87
C LEU A 37 -2.04 1.33 -2.68
N LYS A 38 -2.73 0.18 -2.63
CA LYS A 38 -4.02 0.02 -3.29
C LYS A 38 -5.07 0.92 -2.67
N ASP A 39 -5.99 1.41 -3.48
CA ASP A 39 -7.11 2.21 -3.00
C ASP A 39 -8.19 1.29 -2.42
N ASP A 40 -8.09 1.02 -1.13
CA ASP A 40 -8.97 0.11 -0.41
C ASP A 40 -10.41 0.62 -0.33
N LEU A 41 -10.62 1.92 -0.42
CA LEU A 41 -11.97 2.49 -0.42
C LEU A 41 -12.78 2.06 -1.64
N LEU A 42 -12.11 1.78 -2.76
CA LEU A 42 -12.78 1.28 -3.97
C LEU A 42 -13.08 -0.22 -3.90
N TYR A 43 -12.52 -0.90 -2.91
CA TYR A 43 -12.71 -2.34 -2.70
C TYR A 43 -13.40 -2.66 -1.39
N LEU A 44 -14.04 -1.69 -0.74
CA LEU A 44 -14.69 -1.94 0.53
C LEU A 44 -15.65 -3.12 0.43
N ASP A 45 -15.17 -4.22 0.92
CA ASP A 45 -15.90 -5.46 1.12
C ASP A 45 -15.55 -5.93 2.53
N ASP A 46 -16.42 -6.67 3.16
CA ASP A 46 -16.21 -7.18 4.52
C ASP A 46 -14.99 -8.10 4.61
N ASN A 47 -14.47 -8.55 3.49
CA ASN A 47 -13.35 -9.47 3.41
C ASN A 47 -12.13 -8.83 2.76
N LYS A 48 -11.21 -8.32 3.60
CA LYS A 48 -9.96 -7.70 3.15
C LYS A 48 -9.04 -8.62 2.34
N GLU A 49 -9.21 -9.93 2.46
CA GLU A 49 -8.41 -10.89 1.67
C GLU A 49 -8.72 -10.78 0.17
N LYS A 50 -9.92 -10.42 -0.18
CA LYS A 50 -10.31 -10.22 -1.57
C LYS A 50 -9.62 -9.01 -2.20
N LEU A 51 -9.24 -8.04 -1.39
CA LEU A 51 -8.52 -6.85 -1.85
C LEU A 51 -7.19 -7.20 -2.52
N LEU A 52 -6.49 -8.21 -2.02
CA LEU A 52 -5.17 -8.62 -2.51
C LEU A 52 -5.19 -9.04 -3.99
N ASN A 53 -6.25 -9.69 -4.40
CA ASN A 53 -6.39 -10.28 -5.72
C ASN A 53 -7.43 -9.57 -6.59
N SER A 54 -8.05 -8.51 -6.07
CA SER A 54 -9.09 -7.79 -6.80
C SER A 54 -8.48 -6.83 -7.81
N SER A 55 -9.04 -6.79 -8.99
CA SER A 55 -8.78 -5.75 -9.97
C SER A 55 -10.10 -5.28 -10.54
N LEU A 56 -10.13 -4.05 -10.99
CA LEU A 56 -11.26 -3.53 -11.73
C LEU A 56 -11.05 -3.81 -13.21
N ILE A 57 -12.15 -3.94 -13.93
CA ILE A 57 -12.12 -4.24 -15.36
C ILE A 57 -12.76 -3.09 -16.10
N LEU A 58 -12.06 -2.55 -17.07
CA LEU A 58 -12.59 -1.57 -17.99
C LEU A 58 -13.01 -2.29 -19.28
N GLU A 59 -14.31 -2.24 -19.59
CA GLU A 59 -14.84 -2.83 -20.78
C GLU A 59 -15.27 -1.72 -21.76
N ASN A 60 -14.91 -1.88 -23.04
CA ASN A 60 -15.31 -1.00 -24.14
C ASN A 60 -15.04 0.50 -23.91
N ASN A 61 -14.09 0.86 -23.05
CA ASN A 61 -13.72 2.24 -22.69
C ASN A 61 -14.89 3.09 -22.13
N THR A 62 -16.04 2.48 -21.83
CA THR A 62 -17.23 3.21 -21.38
C THR A 62 -17.83 2.69 -20.08
N SER A 63 -17.51 1.47 -19.68
CA SER A 63 -18.05 0.88 -18.47
C SER A 63 -16.96 0.33 -17.57
N LEU A 64 -17.19 0.47 -16.28
CA LEU A 64 -16.29 0.00 -15.24
C LEU A 64 -17.00 -1.10 -14.47
N TYR A 65 -16.34 -2.21 -14.32
CA TYR A 65 -16.89 -3.36 -13.62
C TYR A 65 -16.00 -3.79 -12.48
N SER A 66 -16.60 -3.98 -11.32
CA SER A 66 -15.91 -4.51 -10.14
C SER A 66 -16.63 -5.78 -9.70
N PRO A 67 -16.02 -6.95 -9.85
CA PRO A 67 -16.68 -8.21 -9.49
C PRO A 67 -16.90 -8.38 -7.98
N ASN A 68 -16.16 -7.66 -7.15
CA ASN A 68 -16.14 -7.86 -5.70
C ASN A 68 -16.57 -6.64 -4.88
N SER A 69 -17.02 -5.56 -5.52
CA SER A 69 -17.46 -4.37 -4.80
C SER A 69 -18.51 -3.59 -5.57
N ASN A 70 -19.29 -2.78 -4.87
CA ASN A 70 -20.17 -1.81 -5.50
C ASN A 70 -19.35 -0.56 -5.81
N PHE A 71 -18.73 -0.54 -6.97
CA PHE A 71 -17.80 0.51 -7.37
C PHE A 71 -18.42 1.92 -7.33
N LYS A 72 -19.65 2.05 -7.81
CA LYS A 72 -20.34 3.35 -7.83
C LYS A 72 -20.51 3.94 -6.42
N LEU A 73 -20.95 3.12 -5.48
CA LEU A 73 -21.13 3.53 -4.10
C LEU A 73 -19.77 3.87 -3.46
N GLN A 74 -18.76 3.05 -3.70
CA GLN A 74 -17.43 3.26 -3.13
C GLN A 74 -16.77 4.52 -3.69
N LEU A 75 -16.97 4.80 -4.96
CA LEU A 75 -16.48 6.03 -5.56
C LEU A 75 -17.13 7.26 -4.92
N GLN A 76 -18.43 7.20 -4.67
CA GLN A 76 -19.15 8.27 -4.00
C GLN A 76 -18.64 8.48 -2.58
N ASN A 77 -18.48 7.40 -1.80
CA ASN A 77 -17.95 7.45 -0.44
C ASN A 77 -16.54 8.05 -0.42
N ARG A 78 -15.70 7.69 -1.37
CA ARG A 78 -14.34 8.21 -1.50
C ARG A 78 -14.35 9.72 -1.75
N LYS A 79 -15.25 10.19 -2.60
CA LYS A 79 -15.40 11.63 -2.88
C LYS A 79 -15.80 12.41 -1.64
N GLU A 80 -16.74 11.90 -0.87
CA GLU A 80 -17.19 12.53 0.36
C GLU A 80 -16.06 12.55 1.41
N LEU A 81 -15.34 11.45 1.56
CA LEU A 81 -14.27 11.34 2.54
C LEU A 81 -13.09 12.29 2.26
N TYR A 82 -12.70 12.42 1.00
CA TYR A 82 -11.55 13.24 0.61
C TYR A 82 -11.93 14.58 0.00
N ASN A 83 -13.21 14.90 -0.03
CA ASN A 83 -13.70 16.12 -0.66
C ASN A 83 -13.19 16.29 -2.10
N ASP A 84 -13.13 15.17 -2.82
CA ASP A 84 -12.62 15.12 -4.19
C ASP A 84 -13.77 15.31 -5.18
N GLU A 85 -13.84 16.51 -5.78
CA GLU A 85 -14.87 16.86 -6.75
C GLU A 85 -14.55 16.39 -8.17
N GLN A 86 -13.34 15.92 -8.43
CA GLN A 86 -12.85 15.72 -9.79
C GLN A 86 -13.14 14.36 -10.41
N ASN A 87 -13.67 13.40 -9.67
CA ASN A 87 -13.93 12.05 -10.21
C ASN A 87 -12.71 11.40 -10.87
N ILE A 88 -11.57 11.48 -10.23
CA ILE A 88 -10.33 10.94 -10.76
C ILE A 88 -9.91 9.72 -9.97
N ILE A 89 -9.49 8.68 -10.69
CA ILE A 89 -8.85 7.51 -10.12
C ILE A 89 -7.44 7.41 -10.68
N TYR A 90 -6.48 7.15 -9.81
CA TYR A 90 -5.14 6.77 -10.23
C TYR A 90 -5.09 5.24 -10.26
N ALA A 91 -4.52 4.70 -11.32
CA ALA A 91 -4.55 3.25 -11.54
C ALA A 91 -3.26 2.74 -12.12
N LEU A 92 -2.86 1.54 -11.67
CA LEU A 92 -1.76 0.81 -12.26
C LEU A 92 -2.29 -0.05 -13.40
N VAL A 93 -1.84 0.25 -14.62
CA VAL A 93 -2.20 -0.46 -15.85
C VAL A 93 -0.92 -0.85 -16.56
N ASN A 94 -0.66 -2.15 -16.70
CA ASN A 94 0.54 -2.65 -17.38
C ASN A 94 1.84 -1.97 -16.91
N LYS A 95 2.05 -1.90 -15.60
CA LYS A 95 3.22 -1.28 -14.95
C LYS A 95 3.30 0.25 -15.06
N GLU A 96 2.32 0.88 -15.64
CA GLU A 96 2.25 2.35 -15.71
C GLU A 96 1.11 2.88 -14.84
N ILE A 97 1.33 4.05 -14.25
CA ILE A 97 0.30 4.75 -13.49
C ILE A 97 -0.45 5.66 -14.44
N LYS A 98 -1.76 5.42 -14.56
CA LYS A 98 -2.64 6.22 -15.40
C LYS A 98 -3.67 6.96 -14.57
N LYS A 99 -4.03 8.13 -15.04
CA LYS A 99 -5.09 8.97 -14.49
C LYS A 99 -6.38 8.68 -15.24
N ILE A 100 -7.38 8.17 -14.54
CA ILE A 100 -8.66 7.80 -15.13
C ILE A 100 -9.70 8.83 -14.71
N PHE A 101 -10.32 9.48 -15.70
CA PHE A 101 -11.40 10.42 -15.48
C PHE A 101 -12.72 9.70 -15.59
N ILE A 102 -13.57 9.81 -14.56
CA ILE A 102 -14.89 9.19 -14.54
C ILE A 102 -15.94 10.30 -14.62
N HIS A 103 -16.65 10.31 -15.72
CA HIS A 103 -17.83 11.18 -15.87
C HIS A 103 -19.07 10.42 -15.43
N SER A 104 -20.14 11.11 -15.10
CA SER A 104 -21.38 10.55 -14.56
C SER A 104 -21.64 9.08 -14.86
N GLU A 105 -21.98 8.29 -13.85
CA GLU A 105 -22.43 6.89 -13.97
C GLU A 105 -21.50 5.94 -14.75
N ASN A 106 -20.18 6.03 -14.51
CA ASN A 106 -19.15 5.16 -15.09
C ASN A 106 -18.77 5.47 -16.55
N ASN A 107 -19.08 6.64 -17.08
CA ASN A 107 -18.52 7.08 -18.35
C ASN A 107 -17.04 7.45 -18.15
N ILE A 108 -16.17 6.81 -18.92
CA ILE A 108 -14.73 6.97 -18.79
C ILE A 108 -14.17 7.53 -20.09
N THR A 109 -13.34 8.55 -19.99
CA THR A 109 -12.66 9.15 -21.15
C THR A 109 -11.27 8.58 -21.39
N THR A 110 -10.73 7.82 -20.47
CA THR A 110 -9.40 7.23 -20.61
C THR A 110 -9.43 6.05 -21.57
N SER A 111 -8.56 6.07 -22.57
CA SER A 111 -8.55 5.07 -23.62
C SER A 111 -7.66 3.87 -23.26
N PHE A 112 -8.19 2.93 -22.52
CA PHE A 112 -7.57 1.61 -22.39
C PHE A 112 -8.65 0.56 -22.17
N LYS A 113 -8.29 -0.68 -22.40
CA LYS A 113 -9.18 -1.81 -22.20
C LYS A 113 -8.44 -2.87 -21.40
N GLY A 114 -9.09 -3.44 -20.39
CA GLY A 114 -8.52 -4.50 -19.58
C GLY A 114 -8.61 -4.26 -18.09
N LYS A 115 -7.71 -4.91 -17.36
CA LYS A 115 -7.67 -4.85 -15.90
C LYS A 115 -6.80 -3.70 -15.41
N PHE A 116 -7.18 -3.14 -14.27
CA PHE A 116 -6.38 -2.13 -13.61
C PHE A 116 -6.52 -2.25 -12.09
N ILE A 117 -5.55 -1.73 -11.38
CA ILE A 117 -5.54 -1.71 -9.93
C ILE A 117 -5.59 -0.24 -9.48
N PRO A 118 -6.69 0.21 -8.86
CA PRO A 118 -6.73 1.56 -8.30
C PRO A 118 -5.70 1.70 -7.18
N ILE A 119 -4.97 2.79 -7.21
CA ILE A 119 -3.94 3.11 -6.21
C ILE A 119 -4.23 4.46 -5.59
N GLN A 120 -3.87 4.62 -4.31
CA GLN A 120 -4.09 5.88 -3.60
C GLN A 120 -2.79 6.61 -3.30
N ALA A 121 -1.69 5.88 -3.11
CA ALA A 121 -0.44 6.49 -2.65
C ALA A 121 0.77 5.63 -3.00
N ARG A 122 1.93 6.26 -2.91
CA ARG A 122 3.21 5.55 -2.83
C ARG A 122 3.68 5.56 -1.39
N ILE A 123 4.20 4.45 -0.92
CA ILE A 123 4.82 4.38 0.41
C ILE A 123 6.28 3.97 0.30
N LYS A 124 7.07 4.44 1.26
CA LYS A 124 8.48 4.11 1.40
C LYS A 124 8.78 3.77 2.85
N LEU A 125 9.54 2.71 3.05
CA LEU A 125 10.06 2.29 4.34
C LEU A 125 11.57 2.15 4.23
N PHE A 126 12.32 2.82 5.09
CA PHE A 126 13.78 2.80 5.01
C PHE A 126 14.40 2.98 6.39
N LEU A 127 15.58 2.39 6.54
CA LEU A 127 16.37 2.53 7.77
C LEU A 127 17.25 3.78 7.70
N LYS A 128 17.14 4.62 8.70
CA LYS A 128 18.00 5.78 8.89
C LYS A 128 18.10 6.10 10.40
N GLU A 129 19.31 6.25 10.90
CA GLU A 129 19.55 6.63 12.30
C GLU A 129 18.82 5.74 13.31
N ASP A 130 19.00 4.44 13.21
CA ASP A 130 18.42 3.42 14.08
C ASP A 130 16.90 3.34 14.07
N LYS A 131 16.26 3.89 13.04
CA LYS A 131 14.79 3.88 12.91
C LYS A 131 14.38 3.49 11.51
N ILE A 132 13.30 2.71 11.43
CA ILE A 132 12.61 2.50 10.17
C ILE A 132 11.60 3.63 10.01
N HIS A 133 11.83 4.46 8.99
CA HIS A 133 10.98 5.59 8.64
C HIS A 133 9.88 5.14 7.68
N TYR A 134 8.72 5.73 7.83
CA TYR A 134 7.57 5.53 6.96
C TYR A 134 7.21 6.86 6.31
N GLU A 135 7.11 6.85 4.99
CA GLU A 135 6.66 8.00 4.22
C GLU A 135 5.52 7.58 3.30
N LEU A 136 4.46 8.36 3.27
CA LEU A 136 3.31 8.15 2.40
C LEU A 136 3.10 9.38 1.53
N TYR A 137 3.02 9.17 0.22
CA TYR A 137 2.82 10.21 -0.78
C TYR A 137 1.53 9.93 -1.55
N PRO A 138 0.41 10.62 -1.21
CA PRO A 138 -0.85 10.41 -1.90
C PRO A 138 -0.82 10.96 -3.33
N TYR A 139 -1.53 10.28 -4.23
CA TYR A 139 -1.65 10.75 -5.61
C TYR A 139 -2.72 11.82 -5.79
N PHE A 140 -3.77 11.78 -4.97
CA PHE A 140 -4.92 12.67 -5.12
C PHE A 140 -4.84 13.95 -4.29
N ASP A 141 -4.00 13.99 -3.26
CA ASP A 141 -3.85 15.18 -2.41
C ASP A 141 -2.46 15.21 -1.76
N ASN A 142 -1.60 16.06 -2.28
CA ASN A 142 -0.24 16.23 -1.74
C ASN A 142 -0.22 16.78 -0.29
N GLN A 143 -1.33 17.39 0.16
CA GLN A 143 -1.40 17.89 1.54
C GLN A 143 -1.60 16.78 2.56
N LEU A 144 -1.94 15.57 2.12
CA LEU A 144 -2.08 14.41 2.98
C LEU A 144 -0.79 13.59 3.09
N GLU A 145 0.35 14.12 2.66
CA GLU A 145 1.64 13.46 2.89
C GLU A 145 1.81 13.16 4.38
N GLN A 146 2.20 11.92 4.66
CA GLN A 146 2.38 11.45 6.01
C GLN A 146 3.82 10.99 6.23
N TYR A 147 4.34 11.29 7.39
CA TYR A 147 5.63 10.83 7.84
C TYR A 147 5.51 10.32 9.26
N SER A 148 6.09 9.15 9.52
CA SER A 148 6.13 8.61 10.88
C SER A 148 7.32 7.67 11.05
N ILE A 149 7.59 7.33 12.30
CA ILE A 149 8.54 6.27 12.63
C ILE A 149 7.76 4.97 12.71
N PHE A 150 8.11 4.02 11.87
CA PHE A 150 7.49 2.70 11.85
C PHE A 150 8.01 1.82 12.99
N MET A 151 9.32 1.86 13.22
CA MET A 151 9.98 1.09 14.27
C MET A 151 11.24 1.82 14.72
N ASP A 152 11.45 1.92 16.00
CA ASP A 152 12.66 2.49 16.59
C ASP A 152 13.64 1.42 17.09
N ASN A 153 14.82 1.84 17.50
CA ASN A 153 15.87 0.95 18.03
C ASN A 153 16.23 -0.19 17.09
N VAL A 154 16.30 0.10 15.80
CA VAL A 154 16.63 -0.88 14.77
C VAL A 154 18.10 -0.82 14.43
N SER A 155 18.82 -1.91 14.66
CA SER A 155 20.23 -2.02 14.32
C SER A 155 20.47 -2.60 12.93
N LEU A 156 19.51 -3.34 12.40
CA LEU A 156 19.61 -3.94 11.07
C LEU A 156 18.24 -4.06 10.43
N PHE A 157 18.15 -3.72 9.15
CA PHE A 157 16.98 -3.91 8.32
C PHE A 157 17.45 -4.30 6.93
N GLU A 158 17.36 -5.58 6.61
CA GLU A 158 17.83 -6.12 5.35
C GLU A 158 16.74 -6.95 4.68
N ILE A 159 16.64 -6.81 3.36
CA ILE A 159 15.70 -7.59 2.57
C ILE A 159 16.44 -8.18 1.39
N GLN A 160 16.35 -9.50 1.24
CA GLN A 160 16.96 -10.21 0.15
C GLN A 160 16.04 -11.34 -0.30
N LYS A 161 15.59 -11.30 -1.55
CA LYS A 161 14.74 -12.33 -2.15
C LYS A 161 13.50 -12.66 -1.29
N GLN A 162 12.76 -11.65 -0.87
CA GLN A 162 11.59 -11.78 0.01
C GLN A 162 11.90 -12.29 1.41
N LYS A 163 13.16 -12.36 1.78
CA LYS A 163 13.59 -12.73 3.12
C LYS A 163 13.98 -11.49 3.88
N LEU A 164 13.24 -11.20 4.94
CA LEU A 164 13.45 -10.04 5.80
C LEU A 164 14.25 -10.42 7.02
N LYS A 165 15.26 -9.63 7.34
CA LYS A 165 15.96 -9.71 8.62
C LYS A 165 15.89 -8.36 9.30
N VAL A 166 15.36 -8.33 10.53
CA VAL A 166 15.28 -7.16 11.37
C VAL A 166 15.94 -7.46 12.71
N CYS A 167 16.85 -6.60 13.11
CA CYS A 167 17.46 -6.65 14.43
C CYS A 167 17.08 -5.41 15.22
N SER A 168 16.63 -5.62 16.43
CA SER A 168 16.37 -4.55 17.41
C SER A 168 17.43 -4.56 18.47
N LYS A 169 17.88 -3.38 18.88
CA LYS A 169 18.91 -3.25 19.89
C LYS A 169 18.52 -2.19 20.92
N GLU A 170 18.49 -2.59 22.18
CA GLU A 170 18.28 -1.70 23.31
C GLU A 170 19.36 -1.96 24.35
N GLN A 171 20.13 -0.93 24.70
CA GLN A 171 21.29 -1.04 25.59
C GLN A 171 22.26 -2.09 25.04
N GLU A 172 22.58 -3.12 25.84
CA GLU A 172 23.50 -4.19 25.46
C GLU A 172 22.81 -5.41 24.84
N GLN A 173 21.48 -5.37 24.72
CA GLN A 173 20.69 -6.48 24.23
C GLN A 173 20.30 -6.27 22.78
N GLU A 174 20.48 -7.32 21.97
CA GLU A 174 20.06 -7.32 20.57
C GLU A 174 19.27 -8.59 20.28
N TYR A 175 18.20 -8.44 19.51
CA TYR A 175 17.39 -9.55 19.03
C TYR A 175 17.16 -9.41 17.54
N CYS A 176 17.41 -10.48 16.80
CA CYS A 176 17.22 -10.52 15.35
C CYS A 176 16.13 -11.51 14.98
N LEU A 177 15.25 -11.10 14.09
CA LEU A 177 14.22 -11.94 13.51
C LEU A 177 14.44 -12.03 12.00
N THR A 178 14.49 -13.27 11.49
CA THR A 178 14.52 -13.52 10.05
C THR A 178 13.23 -14.19 9.65
N LYS A 179 12.56 -13.65 8.63
CA LYS A 179 11.28 -14.16 8.20
C LYS A 179 11.14 -14.04 6.69
N ARG A 180 10.58 -15.08 6.06
CA ARG A 180 10.18 -15.00 4.67
C ARG A 180 8.84 -14.27 4.57
N LEU A 181 8.77 -13.26 3.71
CA LEU A 181 7.56 -12.49 3.47
C LEU A 181 6.68 -13.20 2.43
N PHE A 182 5.43 -13.42 2.79
CA PHE A 182 4.41 -13.97 1.90
C PHE A 182 3.53 -12.82 1.40
N ILE A 183 3.94 -12.27 0.28
CA ILE A 183 3.28 -11.11 -0.31
C ILE A 183 3.11 -11.28 -1.83
#